data_a74eacca0e1b06de7ba1da08ba1a8953
#
_entry.id   a74eacca0e1b06de7ba1da08ba1a8953
#
_cell.length_a   1.000
_cell.length_b   1.000
_cell.length_c   1.000
_cell.angle_alpha   90.00
_cell.angle_beta   90.00
_cell.angle_gamma   90.00
#
_symmetry.space_group_name_H-M   'P 1'
#
loop_
_entity.id
_entity.type
_entity.pdbx_description
1 polymer ?
#
loop_
_entity_poly.entity_id
_entity_poly.type
_entity_poly.pdbx_seq_one_letter_code
_entity_poly.pdbx_strand_id
1 'polypeptide(L)'
;MSEETKNELIRLLTSGNSIPDEYKEILFPTVNKEYELSYFGKMKREDILKDADGVFSIPLQKDKTFGAKKNKNEWENMLVFGDNLQLLKNIYENEDPIIKDKVKGKVKIIYIDPPFATEDEFKNKKGAKAYSDKVKGSQFIEFLRRRLILAREILSDDGSIFVHLDYRMSHYIKVILDEIFGKNNLRNEIIWTYTGPGSSKMKQFNRKHDTILWYTKTDTWIFNEDDIREEYKDPNQGLRKAFGADYSEEDVIKNREKGKIPEDWWYIPVIARQKIDGIERTGYPTEKPFKLLEKIIKTASSKGDIVMDFFGGSGMTAFAAEKLGRKWIVCDIGKLSIYTIQKRILNIKKSRSLTNPNKKYGKDFETFSTYQLGLYDLEKTLKLDWKDYKRFVSELFEFELKETKISGISFDGIKKNHYVKIWDFNKNKDSSIDEDYLKELHKNIGSRINGRIYIVAPSNNVDFLNDYFEINGIRYYFLKIPYQVIKELHKYPFQKMEQSKSINSVNNIDMAIGFHFIEQPDVESKIILHDS
;
A
#
# COMPACT_ATOMS: atom_id res chain seq x y z
N MET A 1 38.25 -9.66 -8.27
CA MET A 1 38.85 -9.93 -6.94
C MET A 1 39.97 -10.94 -7.16
N SER A 2 41.20 -10.63 -6.71
CA SER A 2 42.35 -11.56 -6.82
C SER A 2 42.18 -12.75 -5.86
N GLU A 3 42.82 -13.89 -6.13
CA GLU A 3 42.82 -15.05 -5.22
C GLU A 3 43.44 -14.69 -3.86
N GLU A 4 44.42 -13.79 -3.83
CA GLU A 4 45.05 -13.29 -2.63
C GLU A 4 44.07 -12.51 -1.74
N THR A 5 43.32 -11.59 -2.33
CA THR A 5 42.23 -10.82 -1.66
C THR A 5 41.15 -11.75 -1.11
N LYS A 6 40.80 -12.80 -1.85
CA LYS A 6 39.81 -13.78 -1.45
C LYS A 6 40.24 -14.59 -0.23
N ASN A 7 41.52 -15.05 -0.23
CA ASN A 7 42.07 -15.80 0.87
C ASN A 7 42.22 -14.96 2.14
N GLU A 8 42.57 -13.68 2.01
CA GLU A 8 42.64 -12.75 3.13
C GLU A 8 41.25 -12.49 3.75
N LEU A 9 40.24 -12.29 2.92
CA LEU A 9 38.86 -12.17 3.37
C LEU A 9 38.33 -13.41 4.10
N ILE A 10 38.63 -14.61 3.58
CA ILE A 10 38.30 -15.88 4.24
C ILE A 10 38.98 -15.96 5.60
N ARG A 11 40.26 -15.58 5.70
CA ARG A 11 41.00 -15.54 6.93
C ARG A 11 40.40 -14.59 7.96
N LEU A 12 40.05 -13.36 7.56
CA LEU A 12 39.44 -12.36 8.43
C LEU A 12 38.05 -12.84 8.95
N LEU A 13 37.24 -13.42 8.09
CA LEU A 13 35.94 -13.98 8.46
C LEU A 13 36.06 -15.17 9.41
N THR A 14 37.04 -16.05 9.17
CA THR A 14 37.27 -17.25 9.99
C THR A 14 37.83 -16.91 11.37
N SER A 15 38.62 -15.85 11.47
CA SER A 15 39.21 -15.39 12.74
C SER A 15 38.29 -14.49 13.56
N GLY A 16 37.10 -14.14 13.04
CA GLY A 16 36.14 -13.24 13.70
C GLY A 16 36.58 -11.77 13.76
N ASN A 17 37.61 -11.41 12.98
CA ASN A 17 38.07 -10.03 12.89
C ASN A 17 37.16 -9.16 12.05
N SER A 18 37.12 -7.85 12.35
CA SER A 18 36.38 -6.90 11.52
C SER A 18 36.98 -6.79 10.13
N ILE A 19 36.14 -6.79 9.11
CA ILE A 19 36.56 -6.58 7.72
C ILE A 19 36.93 -5.09 7.55
N PRO A 20 38.17 -4.76 7.13
CA PRO A 20 38.54 -3.38 6.83
C PRO A 20 37.66 -2.74 5.75
N ASP A 21 37.51 -1.42 5.80
CA ASP A 21 36.62 -0.69 4.91
C ASP A 21 37.00 -0.81 3.42
N GLU A 22 38.29 -0.96 3.12
CA GLU A 22 38.79 -1.21 1.76
C GLU A 22 38.22 -2.48 1.11
N TYR A 23 37.97 -3.54 1.90
CA TYR A 23 37.36 -4.77 1.41
C TYR A 23 35.82 -4.62 1.25
N LYS A 24 35.22 -3.67 1.97
CA LYS A 24 33.78 -3.41 1.81
C LYS A 24 33.45 -2.89 0.43
N GLU A 25 34.31 -2.03 -0.15
CA GLU A 25 34.13 -1.55 -1.53
C GLU A 25 34.28 -2.65 -2.58
N ILE A 26 35.19 -3.62 -2.32
CA ILE A 26 35.40 -4.77 -3.22
C ILE A 26 34.26 -5.78 -3.13
N LEU A 27 33.73 -6.03 -1.92
CA LEU A 27 32.65 -6.97 -1.66
C LEU A 27 31.28 -6.37 -2.06
N PHE A 28 31.15 -5.08 -1.90
CA PHE A 28 29.92 -4.32 -2.14
C PHE A 28 30.25 -3.10 -3.02
N PRO A 29 30.68 -3.32 -4.27
CA PRO A 29 31.04 -2.21 -5.14
C PRO A 29 29.86 -1.25 -5.25
N THR A 30 30.09 -0.02 -4.86
CA THR A 30 29.16 1.09 -5.03
C THR A 30 29.04 1.39 -6.52
N VAL A 31 28.28 0.58 -7.24
CA VAL A 31 28.02 0.80 -8.65
C VAL A 31 27.21 2.09 -8.76
N ASN A 32 27.90 3.21 -8.96
CA ASN A 32 27.35 4.54 -9.29
C ASN A 32 26.29 5.11 -8.33
N LYS A 33 26.31 4.74 -7.04
CA LYS A 33 25.45 5.36 -6.02
C LYS A 33 26.28 6.33 -5.19
N GLU A 34 25.94 7.61 -5.21
CA GLU A 34 26.57 8.61 -4.34
C GLU A 34 26.33 8.31 -2.86
N TYR A 35 25.16 7.72 -2.54
CA TYR A 35 24.77 7.30 -1.20
C TYR A 35 23.67 6.25 -1.27
N GLU A 36 23.58 5.42 -0.26
CA GLU A 36 22.47 4.49 -0.05
C GLU A 36 22.15 4.34 1.44
N LEU A 37 20.91 3.99 1.75
CA LEU A 37 20.51 3.63 3.10
C LEU A 37 20.78 2.14 3.33
N SER A 38 21.76 1.84 4.20
CA SER A 38 22.07 0.46 4.61
C SER A 38 21.43 0.15 5.95
N TYR A 39 20.76 -1.00 6.06
CA TYR A 39 20.12 -1.48 7.29
C TYR A 39 20.02 -3.00 7.27
N PHE A 40 19.92 -3.57 8.46
CA PHE A 40 19.80 -5.00 8.62
C PHE A 40 18.49 -5.51 8.01
N GLY A 41 18.60 -6.56 7.19
CA GLY A 41 17.44 -7.15 6.51
C GLY A 41 17.11 -6.55 5.16
N LYS A 42 17.90 -5.57 4.64
CA LYS A 42 17.72 -5.04 3.29
C LYS A 42 17.92 -6.14 2.25
N MET A 43 16.90 -6.38 1.44
CA MET A 43 16.92 -7.39 0.38
C MET A 43 17.45 -6.81 -0.93
N LYS A 44 18.02 -7.64 -1.79
CA LYS A 44 18.35 -7.23 -3.16
C LYS A 44 17.08 -6.98 -3.96
N ARG A 45 17.12 -5.99 -4.86
CA ARG A 45 15.99 -5.68 -5.73
C ARG A 45 15.59 -6.88 -6.58
N GLU A 46 16.56 -7.59 -7.11
CA GLU A 46 16.36 -8.76 -7.97
C GLU A 46 15.64 -9.90 -7.23
N ASP A 47 15.93 -10.06 -5.93
CA ASP A 47 15.28 -11.06 -5.09
C ASP A 47 13.79 -10.73 -4.85
N ILE A 48 13.46 -9.43 -4.75
CA ILE A 48 12.08 -8.98 -4.60
C ILE A 48 11.29 -9.22 -5.91
N LEU A 49 11.90 -8.91 -7.05
CA LEU A 49 11.28 -9.07 -8.37
C LEU A 49 11.14 -10.53 -8.81
N LYS A 50 11.95 -11.44 -8.25
CA LYS A 50 11.94 -12.90 -8.55
C LYS A 50 11.28 -13.75 -7.46
N ASP A 51 10.48 -13.14 -6.59
CA ASP A 51 9.80 -13.80 -5.47
C ASP A 51 10.72 -14.55 -4.48
N ALA A 52 12.02 -14.27 -4.52
CA ALA A 52 12.96 -14.79 -3.53
C ALA A 52 12.73 -14.19 -2.14
N ASP A 53 11.90 -13.16 -2.05
CA ASP A 53 11.44 -12.56 -0.80
C ASP A 53 10.33 -13.37 -0.10
N GLY A 54 9.83 -14.42 -0.73
CA GLY A 54 8.85 -15.35 -0.16
C GLY A 54 7.39 -14.91 -0.29
N VAL A 55 7.12 -13.79 -0.95
CA VAL A 55 5.77 -13.36 -1.29
C VAL A 55 5.52 -13.64 -2.76
N PHE A 56 4.36 -14.18 -3.08
CA PHE A 56 3.96 -14.59 -4.43
C PHE A 56 2.75 -13.80 -4.86
N SER A 57 2.60 -13.65 -6.17
CA SER A 57 1.34 -13.18 -6.75
C SER A 57 0.22 -14.15 -6.42
N ILE A 58 -0.96 -13.62 -6.24
CA ILE A 58 -2.18 -14.39 -6.03
C ILE A 58 -3.22 -13.89 -7.02
N PRO A 59 -3.91 -14.77 -7.76
CA PRO A 59 -4.91 -14.38 -8.74
C PRO A 59 -6.04 -13.54 -8.13
N LEU A 60 -6.54 -12.59 -8.92
CA LEU A 60 -7.69 -11.78 -8.57
C LEU A 60 -8.99 -12.59 -8.75
N GLN A 61 -9.78 -12.64 -7.73
CA GLN A 61 -11.15 -13.14 -7.79
C GLN A 61 -12.12 -11.97 -7.83
N LYS A 62 -12.90 -11.86 -8.91
CA LYS A 62 -13.95 -10.86 -9.01
C LYS A 62 -15.12 -11.26 -8.12
N ASP A 63 -15.53 -10.36 -7.22
CA ASP A 63 -16.64 -10.60 -6.31
C ASP A 63 -17.93 -10.00 -6.86
N LYS A 64 -18.02 -8.68 -7.04
CA LYS A 64 -19.23 -7.99 -7.49
C LYS A 64 -18.92 -6.81 -8.40
N THR A 65 -19.78 -6.60 -9.41
CA THR A 65 -19.76 -5.40 -10.26
C THR A 65 -20.88 -4.45 -9.86
N PHE A 66 -20.57 -3.16 -9.82
CA PHE A 66 -21.50 -2.06 -9.60
C PHE A 66 -21.54 -1.18 -10.84
N GLY A 67 -22.74 -0.73 -11.23
CA GLY A 67 -22.97 -0.01 -12.47
C GLY A 67 -23.25 -0.95 -13.65
N ALA A 68 -23.60 -0.39 -14.79
CA ALA A 68 -23.88 -1.13 -16.01
C ALA A 68 -22.75 -0.92 -17.02
N LYS A 69 -22.13 -1.99 -17.49
CA LYS A 69 -21.21 -1.93 -18.63
C LYS A 69 -21.95 -1.68 -19.92
N LYS A 70 -21.45 -0.75 -20.70
CA LYS A 70 -21.93 -0.52 -22.07
C LYS A 70 -21.40 -1.58 -23.04
N ASN A 71 -20.15 -2.04 -22.80
CA ASN A 71 -19.46 -3.06 -23.62
C ASN A 71 -18.68 -4.04 -22.75
N LYS A 72 -18.50 -5.31 -23.20
CA LYS A 72 -17.73 -6.34 -22.48
C LYS A 72 -16.26 -5.96 -22.21
N ASN A 73 -15.65 -5.17 -23.10
CA ASN A 73 -14.24 -4.78 -23.04
C ASN A 73 -14.02 -3.41 -22.38
N GLU A 74 -15.08 -2.78 -21.86
CA GLU A 74 -14.98 -1.50 -21.17
C GLU A 74 -14.21 -1.66 -19.86
N TRP A 75 -13.43 -0.62 -19.53
CA TRP A 75 -12.71 -0.54 -18.27
C TRP A 75 -13.67 -0.61 -17.07
N GLU A 76 -13.29 -1.34 -16.05
CA GLU A 76 -13.93 -1.30 -14.74
C GLU A 76 -12.91 -0.81 -13.73
N ASN A 77 -13.31 0.16 -12.93
CA ASN A 77 -12.50 0.57 -11.78
C ASN A 77 -12.43 -0.56 -10.76
N MET A 78 -11.33 -0.64 -10.02
CA MET A 78 -11.02 -1.80 -9.20
C MET A 78 -10.91 -1.44 -7.73
N LEU A 79 -11.73 -2.06 -6.89
CA LEU A 79 -11.59 -2.05 -5.44
C LEU A 79 -11.13 -3.43 -4.98
N VAL A 80 -9.89 -3.55 -4.55
CA VAL A 80 -9.24 -4.82 -4.23
C VAL A 80 -9.10 -4.99 -2.73
N PHE A 81 -9.63 -6.08 -2.19
CA PHE A 81 -9.44 -6.51 -0.82
C PHE A 81 -8.31 -7.52 -0.75
N GLY A 82 -7.25 -7.21 -0.01
CA GLY A 82 -6.13 -8.12 0.19
C GLY A 82 -4.80 -7.42 0.47
N ASP A 83 -3.72 -8.20 0.48
CA ASP A 83 -2.37 -7.69 0.69
C ASP A 83 -1.87 -6.96 -0.57
N ASN A 84 -1.45 -5.72 -0.40
CA ASN A 84 -1.01 -4.88 -1.50
C ASN A 84 0.30 -5.33 -2.16
N LEU A 85 1.19 -6.02 -1.45
CA LEU A 85 2.40 -6.57 -2.06
C LEU A 85 2.07 -7.71 -3.04
N GLN A 86 1.10 -8.56 -2.67
CA GLN A 86 0.60 -9.62 -3.54
C GLN A 86 -0.09 -9.05 -4.80
N LEU A 87 -0.89 -7.97 -4.64
CA LEU A 87 -1.48 -7.28 -5.78
C LEU A 87 -0.42 -6.67 -6.71
N LEU A 88 0.57 -5.98 -6.13
CA LEU A 88 1.64 -5.37 -6.92
C LEU A 88 2.45 -6.40 -7.69
N LYS A 89 2.71 -7.57 -7.10
CA LYS A 89 3.36 -8.69 -7.79
C LYS A 89 2.50 -9.26 -8.90
N ASN A 90 1.21 -9.46 -8.66
CA ASN A 90 0.27 -9.90 -9.68
C ASN A 90 0.24 -8.95 -10.90
N ILE A 91 0.20 -7.63 -10.65
CA ILE A 91 0.29 -6.64 -11.74
C ILE A 91 1.66 -6.69 -12.43
N TYR A 92 2.75 -6.86 -11.66
CA TYR A 92 4.10 -6.93 -12.21
C TYR A 92 4.31 -8.17 -13.09
N GLU A 93 3.83 -9.33 -12.71
CA GLU A 93 3.89 -10.55 -13.50
C GLU A 93 3.05 -10.44 -14.78
N ASN A 94 1.92 -9.71 -14.71
CA ASN A 94 1.04 -9.44 -15.86
C ASN A 94 0.45 -10.70 -16.51
N GLU A 95 0.20 -11.73 -15.72
CA GLU A 95 -0.34 -13.01 -16.22
C GLU A 95 -1.83 -13.20 -15.90
N ASP A 96 -2.33 -12.52 -14.86
CA ASP A 96 -3.74 -12.61 -14.44
C ASP A 96 -4.69 -12.08 -15.54
N PRO A 97 -5.65 -12.90 -16.02
CA PRO A 97 -6.55 -12.56 -17.12
C PRO A 97 -7.37 -11.27 -16.90
N ILE A 98 -7.61 -10.89 -15.65
CA ILE A 98 -8.38 -9.68 -15.31
C ILE A 98 -7.60 -8.42 -15.65
N ILE A 99 -6.29 -8.42 -15.39
CA ILE A 99 -5.43 -7.24 -15.48
C ILE A 99 -4.34 -7.34 -16.55
N LYS A 100 -4.17 -8.51 -17.16
CA LYS A 100 -3.16 -8.73 -18.22
C LYS A 100 -3.25 -7.66 -19.31
N ASP A 101 -2.12 -7.04 -19.59
CA ASP A 101 -1.94 -5.98 -20.60
C ASP A 101 -2.83 -4.74 -20.42
N LYS A 102 -3.46 -4.59 -19.24
CA LYS A 102 -4.37 -3.46 -18.94
C LYS A 102 -3.81 -2.50 -17.89
N VAL A 103 -2.90 -2.93 -17.02
CA VAL A 103 -2.43 -2.16 -15.87
C VAL A 103 -0.93 -1.92 -15.87
N LYS A 104 -0.10 -2.98 -15.98
CA LYS A 104 1.36 -2.85 -16.00
C LYS A 104 1.82 -1.87 -17.08
N GLY A 105 2.64 -0.89 -16.70
CA GLY A 105 3.14 0.14 -17.61
C GLY A 105 2.10 1.18 -18.06
N LYS A 106 0.91 1.21 -17.44
CA LYS A 106 -0.17 2.15 -17.80
C LYS A 106 -0.68 3.00 -16.65
N VAL A 107 -0.16 2.79 -15.44
CA VAL A 107 -0.51 3.59 -14.28
C VAL A 107 0.19 4.94 -14.37
N LYS A 108 -0.59 6.03 -14.41
CA LYS A 108 -0.07 7.40 -14.52
C LYS A 108 0.28 8.01 -13.17
N ILE A 109 -0.54 7.76 -12.18
CA ILE A 109 -0.29 8.24 -10.83
C ILE A 109 -0.40 7.06 -9.86
N ILE A 110 0.59 6.96 -8.98
CA ILE A 110 0.48 6.24 -7.72
C ILE A 110 0.52 7.29 -6.61
N TYR A 111 -0.53 7.34 -5.79
CA TYR A 111 -0.53 8.06 -4.52
C TYR A 111 -0.66 7.06 -3.39
N ILE A 112 0.18 7.20 -2.37
CA ILE A 112 0.12 6.36 -1.18
C ILE A 112 0.28 7.17 0.09
N ASP A 113 -0.49 6.80 1.10
CA ASP A 113 -0.42 7.28 2.49
C ASP A 113 -0.26 6.06 3.40
N PRO A 114 0.96 5.46 3.47
CA PRO A 114 1.18 4.24 4.23
C PRO A 114 1.01 4.48 5.73
N PRO A 115 0.71 3.42 6.53
CA PRO A 115 0.67 3.56 7.97
C PRO A 115 2.01 4.07 8.49
N PHE A 116 1.98 5.08 9.37
CA PHE A 116 3.20 5.65 9.94
C PHE A 116 3.72 4.73 11.03
N ALA A 117 5.06 4.61 11.14
CA ALA A 117 5.72 3.88 12.22
C ALA A 117 5.52 4.63 13.56
N THR A 118 4.37 4.46 14.20
CA THR A 118 4.06 5.07 15.48
C THR A 118 4.50 4.16 16.63
N GLU A 119 5.12 4.73 17.67
CA GLU A 119 5.50 4.00 18.88
C GLU A 119 4.31 3.77 19.83
N ASP A 120 3.14 4.33 19.53
CA ASP A 120 1.97 4.22 20.39
C ASP A 120 1.41 2.80 20.42
N GLU A 121 1.58 2.15 21.56
CA GLU A 121 0.82 0.94 21.89
C GLU A 121 -0.64 1.33 22.03
N PHE A 122 -1.45 1.00 21.05
CA PHE A 122 -2.88 1.10 21.18
C PHE A 122 -3.38 0.05 22.20
N LYS A 123 -3.42 0.45 23.46
CA LYS A 123 -4.05 -0.36 24.50
C LYS A 123 -5.55 -0.33 24.29
N ASN A 124 -6.12 -1.48 24.03
CA ASN A 124 -7.55 -1.67 24.08
C ASN A 124 -8.03 -1.37 25.52
N LYS A 125 -9.21 -0.76 25.71
CA LYS A 125 -9.81 -0.49 27.04
C LYS A 125 -9.97 -1.75 27.92
N LYS A 126 -9.79 -2.95 27.36
CA LYS A 126 -9.80 -4.26 28.04
C LYS A 126 -8.41 -4.85 28.31
N GLY A 127 -7.32 -4.09 28.12
CA GLY A 127 -5.97 -4.57 28.46
C GLY A 127 -5.35 -5.60 27.50
N ALA A 128 -6.05 -6.03 26.45
CA ALA A 128 -5.45 -6.84 25.41
C ALA A 128 -4.50 -5.95 24.58
N LYS A 129 -3.26 -6.40 24.36
CA LYS A 129 -2.33 -5.75 23.43
C LYS A 129 -2.99 -5.77 22.05
N ALA A 130 -3.55 -4.64 21.66
CA ALA A 130 -3.91 -4.42 20.27
C ALA A 130 -2.60 -4.41 19.47
N TYR A 131 -2.73 -4.73 18.17
CA TYR A 131 -1.67 -4.72 17.19
C TYR A 131 -0.60 -3.65 17.50
N SER A 132 0.64 -4.10 17.71
CA SER A 132 1.76 -3.21 17.93
C SER A 132 2.14 -2.58 16.59
N ASP A 133 1.90 -1.28 16.42
CA ASP A 133 2.44 -0.48 15.32
C ASP A 133 3.98 -0.33 15.42
N LYS A 134 4.62 -1.05 16.32
CA LYS A 134 6.07 -1.15 16.47
C LYS A 134 6.69 -1.99 15.35
N VAL A 135 6.50 -1.55 14.14
CA VAL A 135 7.44 -1.90 13.10
C VAL A 135 8.73 -1.16 13.44
N LYS A 136 9.76 -1.85 13.90
CA LYS A 136 11.08 -1.25 14.09
C LYS A 136 11.44 -0.50 12.81
N GLY A 137 12.01 0.71 12.92
CA GLY A 137 12.20 1.61 11.77
C GLY A 137 12.74 0.94 10.50
N SER A 138 13.74 0.04 10.63
CA SER A 138 14.29 -0.72 9.48
C SER A 138 13.28 -1.68 8.83
N GLN A 139 12.41 -2.30 9.61
CA GLN A 139 11.36 -3.20 9.09
C GLN A 139 10.30 -2.42 8.31
N PHE A 140 9.92 -1.23 8.79
CA PHE A 140 9.00 -0.36 8.06
C PHE A 140 9.61 0.13 6.75
N ILE A 141 10.90 0.53 6.78
CA ILE A 141 11.61 0.95 5.57
C ILE A 141 11.60 -0.17 4.53
N GLU A 142 11.96 -1.41 4.92
CA GLU A 142 11.97 -2.54 3.99
C GLU A 142 10.57 -2.93 3.54
N PHE A 143 9.57 -2.89 4.42
CA PHE A 143 8.16 -3.10 4.09
C PHE A 143 7.71 -2.17 2.96
N LEU A 144 8.01 -0.87 3.09
CA LEU A 144 7.62 0.12 2.09
C LEU A 144 8.52 0.02 0.84
N ARG A 145 9.83 -0.19 1.00
CA ARG A 145 10.78 -0.31 -0.10
C ARG A 145 10.41 -1.42 -1.08
N ARG A 146 10.00 -2.59 -0.60
CA ARG A 146 9.55 -3.70 -1.46
C ARG A 146 8.38 -3.30 -2.35
N ARG A 147 7.44 -2.56 -1.81
CA ARG A 147 6.26 -2.05 -2.53
C ARG A 147 6.64 -0.94 -3.52
N LEU A 148 7.55 -0.05 -3.13
CA LEU A 148 8.03 1.02 -4.01
C LEU A 148 8.82 0.50 -5.21
N ILE A 149 9.58 -0.59 -5.06
CA ILE A 149 10.27 -1.26 -6.18
C ILE A 149 9.24 -1.74 -7.22
N LEU A 150 8.20 -2.46 -6.79
CA LEU A 150 7.15 -2.93 -7.68
C LEU A 150 6.31 -1.77 -8.25
N ALA A 151 6.02 -0.74 -7.43
CA ALA A 151 5.32 0.45 -7.86
C ALA A 151 6.02 1.13 -9.04
N ARG A 152 7.35 1.23 -9.01
CA ARG A 152 8.12 1.77 -10.14
C ARG A 152 7.96 0.93 -11.41
N GLU A 153 7.96 -0.39 -11.28
CA GLU A 153 7.84 -1.30 -12.45
C GLU A 153 6.47 -1.24 -13.12
N ILE A 154 5.41 -0.97 -12.36
CA ILE A 154 4.03 -0.90 -12.91
C ILE A 154 3.63 0.47 -13.44
N LEU A 155 4.35 1.54 -13.08
CA LEU A 155 4.13 2.88 -13.63
C LEU A 155 4.37 2.93 -15.14
N SER A 156 3.61 3.78 -15.85
CA SER A 156 3.96 4.19 -17.21
C SER A 156 5.28 4.97 -17.22
N ASP A 157 5.95 5.06 -18.36
CA ASP A 157 7.26 5.71 -18.42
C ASP A 157 7.19 7.20 -18.08
N ASP A 158 6.07 7.86 -18.37
CA ASP A 158 5.74 9.23 -17.98
C ASP A 158 4.96 9.33 -16.66
N GLY A 159 4.88 8.23 -15.89
CA GLY A 159 4.12 8.12 -14.65
C GLY A 159 4.83 8.73 -13.45
N SER A 160 4.03 9.09 -12.46
CA SER A 160 4.44 9.76 -11.22
C SER A 160 4.02 8.97 -9.98
N ILE A 161 4.83 9.02 -8.94
CA ILE A 161 4.47 8.54 -7.61
C ILE A 161 4.52 9.68 -6.60
N PHE A 162 3.50 9.75 -5.74
CA PHE A 162 3.39 10.67 -4.61
C PHE A 162 3.34 9.85 -3.33
N VAL A 163 4.36 9.97 -2.49
CA VAL A 163 4.48 9.23 -1.23
C VAL A 163 4.28 10.18 -0.08
N HIS A 164 3.15 10.04 0.61
CA HIS A 164 2.76 10.90 1.72
C HIS A 164 3.30 10.32 3.03
N LEU A 165 4.04 11.11 3.78
CA LEU A 165 4.76 10.67 4.97
C LEU A 165 4.73 11.75 6.05
N ASP A 166 4.83 11.33 7.30
CA ASP A 166 5.10 12.24 8.39
C ASP A 166 6.61 12.50 8.57
N TYR A 167 6.95 13.45 9.44
CA TYR A 167 8.31 13.86 9.74
C TYR A 167 9.23 12.73 10.24
N ARG A 168 8.70 11.62 10.73
CA ARG A 168 9.49 10.52 11.30
C ARG A 168 10.17 9.69 10.24
N MET A 169 9.51 9.51 9.10
CA MET A 169 9.93 8.57 8.07
C MET A 169 10.29 9.24 6.74
N SER A 170 9.86 10.48 6.49
CA SER A 170 10.05 11.17 5.21
C SER A 170 11.50 11.19 4.75
N HIS A 171 12.45 11.47 5.63
CA HIS A 171 13.87 11.56 5.30
C HIS A 171 14.48 10.21 4.89
N TYR A 172 14.13 9.12 5.60
CA TYR A 172 14.62 7.78 5.25
C TYR A 172 14.00 7.29 3.94
N ILE A 173 12.72 7.51 3.74
CA ILE A 173 12.02 7.09 2.53
C ILE A 173 12.46 7.93 1.33
N LYS A 174 12.84 9.20 1.52
CA LYS A 174 13.46 10.02 0.46
C LYS A 174 14.71 9.36 -0.10
N VAL A 175 15.61 8.87 0.76
CA VAL A 175 16.82 8.14 0.33
C VAL A 175 16.47 6.84 -0.40
N ILE A 176 15.48 6.10 0.09
CA ILE A 176 14.99 4.88 -0.59
C ILE A 176 14.38 5.20 -1.96
N LEU A 177 13.65 6.31 -2.10
CA LEU A 177 13.10 6.73 -3.39
C LEU A 177 14.20 7.17 -4.36
N ASP A 178 15.25 7.86 -3.89
CA ASP A 178 16.43 8.16 -4.70
C ASP A 178 17.10 6.87 -5.24
N GLU A 179 17.19 5.85 -4.39
CA GLU A 179 17.75 4.56 -4.77
C GLU A 179 16.90 3.83 -5.83
N ILE A 180 15.57 3.90 -5.70
CA ILE A 180 14.64 3.18 -6.57
C ILE A 180 14.37 3.93 -7.87
N PHE A 181 14.06 5.22 -7.78
CA PHE A 181 13.62 6.05 -8.91
C PHE A 181 14.78 6.84 -9.55
N GLY A 182 15.87 7.06 -8.81
CA GLY A 182 16.96 7.95 -9.18
C GLY A 182 16.76 9.37 -8.61
N LYS A 183 17.82 9.96 -8.05
CA LYS A 183 17.77 11.31 -7.44
C LYS A 183 17.30 12.40 -8.41
N ASN A 184 17.63 12.28 -9.70
CA ASN A 184 17.27 13.25 -10.73
C ASN A 184 15.78 13.20 -11.10
N ASN A 185 15.05 12.19 -10.64
CA ASN A 185 13.63 12.02 -10.86
C ASN A 185 12.77 12.53 -9.69
N LEU A 186 13.39 13.11 -8.65
CA LEU A 186 12.67 13.91 -7.67
C LEU A 186 12.17 15.19 -8.33
N ARG A 187 10.87 15.42 -8.31
CA ARG A 187 10.26 16.66 -8.84
C ARG A 187 10.10 17.70 -7.72
N ASN A 188 9.44 17.31 -6.63
CA ASN A 188 9.29 18.18 -5.45
C ASN A 188 9.22 17.38 -4.15
N GLU A 189 9.67 17.99 -3.10
CA GLU A 189 9.27 17.72 -1.73
C GLU A 189 8.14 18.68 -1.38
N ILE A 190 6.89 18.19 -1.44
CA ILE A 190 5.71 19.01 -1.20
C ILE A 190 5.40 19.01 0.29
N ILE A 191 5.29 20.19 0.88
CA ILE A 191 4.95 20.38 2.29
C ILE A 191 3.46 20.71 2.41
N TRP A 192 2.66 19.72 2.80
CA TRP A 192 1.25 19.96 3.12
C TRP A 192 1.12 20.51 4.53
N THR A 193 0.73 21.79 4.64
CA THR A 193 0.59 22.51 5.90
C THR A 193 -0.87 22.63 6.32
N TYR A 194 -1.10 22.55 7.63
CA TYR A 194 -2.42 22.69 8.22
C TYR A 194 -2.32 23.27 9.64
N THR A 195 -3.43 23.79 10.18
CA THR A 195 -3.51 24.29 11.54
C THR A 195 -4.27 23.34 12.46
N GLY A 196 -4.02 23.48 13.74
CA GLY A 196 -4.71 22.72 14.78
C GLY A 196 -4.41 23.29 16.18
N PRO A 197 -5.09 22.80 17.22
CA PRO A 197 -4.82 23.28 18.58
C PRO A 197 -3.38 22.96 18.96
N GLY A 198 -2.74 23.91 19.65
CA GLY A 198 -1.47 23.70 20.32
C GLY A 198 -1.70 23.14 21.73
N SER A 199 -0.64 22.64 22.36
CA SER A 199 -0.62 22.31 23.78
C SER A 199 0.21 23.33 24.54
N SER A 200 -0.33 23.89 25.60
CA SER A 200 0.39 24.84 26.47
C SER A 200 1.62 24.25 27.18
N LYS A 201 1.71 22.90 27.21
CA LYS A 201 2.82 22.16 27.85
C LYS A 201 3.92 21.74 26.87
N MET A 202 3.83 22.12 25.59
CA MET A 202 4.86 21.77 24.59
C MET A 202 6.11 22.61 24.79
N LYS A 203 7.27 21.92 24.71
CA LYS A 203 8.61 22.54 24.73
C LYS A 203 9.24 22.60 23.31
N GLN A 204 8.40 22.54 22.28
CA GLN A 204 8.80 22.56 20.86
C GLN A 204 7.69 23.17 20.01
N PHE A 205 8.00 23.55 18.78
CA PHE A 205 6.98 24.03 17.84
C PHE A 205 5.94 22.95 17.53
N ASN A 206 4.69 23.38 17.30
CA ASN A 206 3.63 22.48 16.86
C ASN A 206 3.94 21.94 15.46
N ARG A 207 4.02 20.60 15.34
CA ARG A 207 4.17 19.94 14.05
C ARG A 207 2.82 19.98 13.32
N LYS A 208 2.75 20.76 12.27
CA LYS A 208 1.51 21.03 11.51
C LYS A 208 1.77 20.94 10.00
N HIS A 209 2.55 19.94 9.61
CA HIS A 209 2.77 19.59 8.22
C HIS A 209 3.07 18.10 8.08
N ASP A 210 2.77 17.59 6.89
CA ASP A 210 3.23 16.32 6.39
C ASP A 210 4.00 16.58 5.08
N THR A 211 4.85 15.63 4.70
CA THR A 211 5.69 15.69 3.51
C THR A 211 5.14 14.74 2.44
N ILE A 212 5.03 15.22 1.21
CA ILE A 212 4.67 14.40 0.06
C ILE A 212 5.83 14.43 -0.92
N LEU A 213 6.49 13.30 -1.10
CA LEU A 213 7.62 13.16 -2.02
C LEU A 213 7.09 12.80 -3.40
N TRP A 214 7.34 13.67 -4.39
CA TRP A 214 6.92 13.45 -5.77
C TRP A 214 8.11 13.02 -6.63
N TYR A 215 8.05 11.78 -7.13
CA TYR A 215 9.00 11.22 -8.09
C TYR A 215 8.32 10.83 -9.38
N THR A 216 9.10 10.84 -10.46
CA THR A 216 8.69 10.32 -11.78
C THR A 216 9.47 9.06 -12.12
N LYS A 217 8.93 8.20 -12.98
CA LYS A 217 9.61 6.97 -13.38
C LYS A 217 10.84 7.26 -14.25
N THR A 218 10.73 8.24 -15.15
CA THR A 218 11.79 8.69 -16.06
C THR A 218 11.93 10.22 -16.01
N ASP A 219 12.74 10.77 -16.89
CA ASP A 219 12.90 12.20 -17.13
C ASP A 219 11.77 12.84 -17.95
N THR A 220 10.85 12.04 -18.47
CA THR A 220 9.63 12.49 -19.16
C THR A 220 8.43 12.30 -18.24
N TRP A 221 7.64 13.33 -18.00
CA TRP A 221 6.47 13.27 -17.12
C TRP A 221 5.37 14.26 -17.53
N ILE A 222 4.17 14.02 -16.99
CA ILE A 222 3.03 14.92 -17.15
C ILE A 222 3.06 15.97 -16.04
N PHE A 223 2.96 17.24 -16.45
CA PHE A 223 2.78 18.38 -15.55
C PHE A 223 1.75 19.35 -16.13
N ASN A 224 0.53 19.28 -15.63
CA ASN A 224 -0.60 20.10 -16.10
C ASN A 224 -0.64 21.42 -15.33
N GLU A 225 0.25 22.33 -15.66
CA GLU A 225 0.41 23.61 -14.95
C GLU A 225 -0.89 24.44 -14.91
N ASP A 226 -1.65 24.47 -16.01
CA ASP A 226 -2.85 25.30 -16.12
C ASP A 226 -4.03 24.77 -15.27
N ASP A 227 -4.06 23.45 -14.98
CA ASP A 227 -5.09 22.82 -14.13
C ASP A 227 -4.91 23.11 -12.63
N ILE A 228 -3.73 23.63 -12.23
CA ILE A 228 -3.34 23.84 -10.84
C ILE A 228 -2.97 25.27 -10.50
N ARG A 229 -3.06 26.20 -11.46
CA ARG A 229 -2.77 27.62 -11.21
C ARG A 229 -3.65 28.18 -10.11
N GLU A 230 -3.06 29.06 -9.33
CA GLU A 230 -3.73 29.80 -8.25
C GLU A 230 -3.68 31.29 -8.55
N GLU A 231 -4.69 32.01 -8.10
CA GLU A 231 -4.70 33.47 -8.19
C GLU A 231 -3.56 34.08 -7.37
N TYR A 232 -3.03 35.18 -7.84
CA TYR A 232 -2.05 35.95 -7.06
C TYR A 232 -2.72 36.53 -5.82
N LYS A 233 -2.14 36.28 -4.63
CA LYS A 233 -2.65 36.80 -3.35
C LYS A 233 -2.44 38.32 -3.20
N ASP A 234 -1.32 38.83 -3.72
CA ASP A 234 -1.02 40.25 -3.75
C ASP A 234 -1.51 40.83 -5.09
N PRO A 235 -2.38 41.85 -5.08
CA PRO A 235 -2.83 42.53 -6.28
C PRO A 235 -1.71 43.09 -7.16
N ASN A 236 -0.55 43.40 -6.57
CA ASN A 236 0.63 43.94 -7.25
C ASN A 236 1.65 42.85 -7.64
N GLN A 237 1.43 41.60 -7.23
CA GLN A 237 2.30 40.47 -7.57
C GLN A 237 2.04 40.07 -9.02
N GLY A 238 3.08 39.93 -9.81
CA GLY A 238 2.97 39.68 -11.28
C GLY A 238 3.00 40.97 -12.12
N LEU A 239 2.90 42.16 -11.52
CA LEU A 239 3.03 43.45 -12.19
C LEU A 239 4.48 43.95 -12.22
N ARG A 240 5.39 43.36 -11.44
CA ARG A 240 6.80 43.76 -11.44
C ARG A 240 7.52 43.04 -12.58
N LYS A 241 8.26 43.80 -13.40
CA LYS A 241 9.21 43.25 -14.36
C LYS A 241 10.14 42.27 -13.62
N ALA A 242 10.10 41.00 -13.98
CA ALA A 242 11.11 40.06 -13.51
C ALA A 242 12.47 40.52 -14.01
N PHE A 243 13.52 40.35 -13.24
CA PHE A 243 14.89 40.76 -13.52
C PHE A 243 15.23 40.64 -15.04
N GLY A 244 15.29 41.82 -15.72
CA GLY A 244 15.79 41.91 -17.08
C GLY A 244 14.83 41.52 -18.23
N ALA A 245 13.59 41.17 -17.96
CA ALA A 245 12.63 40.82 -19.01
C ALA A 245 11.76 42.04 -19.36
N ASP A 246 11.69 42.38 -20.66
CA ASP A 246 10.79 43.40 -21.21
C ASP A 246 9.42 42.75 -21.49
N TYR A 247 8.52 42.74 -20.50
CA TYR A 247 7.12 42.40 -20.68
C TYR A 247 6.30 43.64 -21.03
N SER A 248 5.43 43.56 -22.01
CA SER A 248 4.42 44.57 -22.26
C SER A 248 3.39 44.61 -21.12
N GLU A 249 2.66 45.72 -20.97
CA GLU A 249 1.57 45.81 -19.98
C GLU A 249 0.49 44.75 -20.25
N GLU A 250 0.22 44.40 -21.52
CA GLU A 250 -0.70 43.36 -21.93
C GLU A 250 -0.23 41.98 -21.47
N ASP A 251 1.07 41.66 -21.59
CA ASP A 251 1.63 40.40 -21.14
C ASP A 251 1.54 40.24 -19.62
N VAL A 252 1.74 41.33 -18.89
CA VAL A 252 1.62 41.39 -17.44
C VAL A 252 0.17 41.12 -17.00
N ILE A 253 -0.81 41.74 -17.65
CA ILE A 253 -2.24 41.55 -17.38
C ILE A 253 -2.62 40.09 -17.71
N LYS A 254 -2.23 39.58 -18.87
CA LYS A 254 -2.50 38.20 -19.31
C LYS A 254 -1.90 37.17 -18.36
N ASN A 255 -0.67 37.34 -17.93
CA ASN A 255 -0.01 36.46 -16.96
C ASN A 255 -0.70 36.50 -15.59
N ARG A 256 -1.19 37.67 -15.17
CA ARG A 256 -1.95 37.81 -13.94
C ARG A 256 -3.30 37.13 -13.99
N GLU A 257 -4.04 37.26 -15.10
CA GLU A 257 -5.31 36.58 -15.33
C GLU A 257 -5.13 35.05 -15.37
N LYS A 258 -4.02 34.59 -15.96
CA LYS A 258 -3.66 33.18 -16.00
C LYS A 258 -3.36 32.59 -14.61
N GLY A 259 -2.92 33.43 -13.68
CA GLY A 259 -2.48 33.01 -12.35
C GLY A 259 -1.07 32.41 -12.34
N LYS A 260 -0.60 32.04 -11.15
CA LYS A 260 0.75 31.46 -10.97
C LYS A 260 0.69 29.95 -10.70
N ILE A 261 1.76 29.25 -11.06
CA ILE A 261 2.01 27.91 -10.58
C ILE A 261 2.22 28.00 -9.05
N PRO A 262 1.51 27.19 -8.24
CA PRO A 262 1.65 27.25 -6.79
C PRO A 262 3.04 26.80 -6.35
N GLU A 263 3.45 27.28 -5.20
CA GLU A 263 4.64 26.82 -4.50
C GLU A 263 4.49 25.36 -4.06
N ASP A 264 5.58 24.74 -3.63
CA ASP A 264 5.62 23.37 -3.13
C ASP A 264 5.20 23.22 -1.65
N TRP A 265 4.75 24.29 -1.02
CA TRP A 265 4.09 24.26 0.28
C TRP A 265 2.60 24.61 0.14
N TRP A 266 1.74 23.67 0.59
CA TRP A 266 0.29 23.78 0.37
C TRP A 266 -0.45 23.94 1.67
N TYR A 267 -1.13 25.06 1.86
CA TYR A 267 -2.04 25.21 2.98
C TYR A 267 -3.43 24.68 2.62
N ILE A 268 -3.72 23.47 3.07
CA ILE A 268 -5.02 22.85 2.90
C ILE A 268 -5.51 22.36 4.26
N PRO A 269 -6.62 22.90 4.81
CA PRO A 269 -7.13 22.48 6.11
C PRO A 269 -7.43 20.99 6.15
N VAL A 270 -7.06 20.33 7.27
CA VAL A 270 -7.45 18.93 7.51
C VAL A 270 -8.97 18.79 7.48
N ILE A 271 -9.46 17.60 7.10
CA ILE A 271 -10.90 17.36 6.91
C ILE A 271 -11.72 17.62 8.18
N ALA A 272 -11.14 17.35 9.35
CA ALA A 272 -11.77 17.62 10.64
C ALA A 272 -12.06 19.11 10.91
N ARG A 273 -11.40 20.01 10.19
CA ARG A 273 -11.58 21.47 10.26
C ARG A 273 -12.51 22.02 9.19
N GLN A 274 -12.95 21.19 8.27
CA GLN A 274 -13.86 21.59 7.21
C GLN A 274 -15.29 21.36 7.66
N LYS A 275 -16.19 22.30 7.34
CA LYS A 275 -17.63 22.16 7.58
C LYS A 275 -18.25 21.29 6.48
N ILE A 276 -17.88 20.03 6.44
CA ILE A 276 -18.35 19.02 5.49
C ILE A 276 -18.69 17.75 6.23
N ASP A 277 -19.74 17.06 5.81
CA ASP A 277 -20.22 15.81 6.38
C ASP A 277 -20.63 14.82 5.28
N GLY A 278 -20.94 13.60 5.69
CA GLY A 278 -21.45 12.56 4.81
C GLY A 278 -20.37 11.93 3.95
N ILE A 279 -20.50 12.03 2.63
CA ILE A 279 -19.67 11.30 1.68
C ILE A 279 -18.24 11.85 1.59
N GLU A 280 -18.10 13.16 1.76
CA GLU A 280 -16.79 13.84 1.73
C GLU A 280 -16.03 13.73 3.05
N ARG A 281 -16.75 13.47 4.14
CA ARG A 281 -16.20 13.21 5.47
C ARG A 281 -16.93 12.03 6.10
N THR A 282 -16.33 10.86 5.96
CA THR A 282 -16.93 9.59 6.42
C THR A 282 -16.74 9.32 7.90
N GLY A 283 -15.81 10.04 8.54
CA GLY A 283 -15.36 9.78 9.91
C GLY A 283 -14.31 8.68 10.00
N TYR A 284 -13.80 8.20 8.86
CA TYR A 284 -12.63 7.31 8.83
C TYR A 284 -11.42 8.04 9.44
N PRO A 285 -10.69 7.42 10.36
CA PRO A 285 -9.50 8.03 10.96
C PRO A 285 -8.47 8.37 9.88
N THR A 286 -7.70 9.43 10.10
CA THR A 286 -6.62 9.88 9.19
C THR A 286 -7.07 10.25 7.77
N GLU A 287 -8.37 10.45 7.55
CA GLU A 287 -8.94 10.81 6.26
C GLU A 287 -8.33 12.10 5.70
N LYS A 288 -7.85 12.06 4.44
CA LYS A 288 -7.24 13.20 3.77
C LYS A 288 -8.30 14.10 3.09
N PRO A 289 -8.08 15.41 3.00
CA PRO A 289 -9.02 16.31 2.33
C PRO A 289 -9.04 16.11 0.82
N PHE A 290 -10.24 16.21 0.22
CA PHE A 290 -10.44 16.08 -1.22
C PHE A 290 -9.52 17.00 -2.04
N LYS A 291 -9.37 18.26 -1.64
CA LYS A 291 -8.54 19.25 -2.35
C LYS A 291 -7.08 18.83 -2.48
N LEU A 292 -6.55 18.06 -1.53
CA LEU A 292 -5.19 17.54 -1.60
C LEU A 292 -5.05 16.55 -2.76
N LEU A 293 -5.96 15.57 -2.82
CA LEU A 293 -5.95 14.55 -3.88
C LEU A 293 -6.34 15.16 -5.24
N GLU A 294 -7.27 16.11 -5.27
CA GLU A 294 -7.63 16.85 -6.47
C GLU A 294 -6.41 17.51 -7.10
N LYS A 295 -5.61 18.24 -6.29
CA LYS A 295 -4.41 18.93 -6.76
C LYS A 295 -3.38 17.93 -7.30
N ILE A 296 -3.08 16.86 -6.56
CA ILE A 296 -2.15 15.81 -6.98
C ILE A 296 -2.59 15.17 -8.30
N ILE A 297 -3.85 14.75 -8.40
CA ILE A 297 -4.35 14.04 -9.58
C ILE A 297 -4.37 14.96 -10.82
N LYS A 298 -4.77 16.21 -10.66
CA LYS A 298 -4.74 17.20 -11.75
C LYS A 298 -3.32 17.46 -12.23
N THR A 299 -2.34 17.55 -11.32
CA THR A 299 -0.95 17.85 -11.65
C THR A 299 -0.35 16.87 -12.65
N ALA A 300 -0.57 15.58 -12.47
CA ALA A 300 0.23 14.54 -13.14
C ALA A 300 -0.61 13.51 -13.92
N SER A 301 -1.85 13.83 -14.27
CA SER A 301 -2.69 12.94 -15.10
C SER A 301 -3.73 13.69 -15.91
N SER A 302 -4.23 13.03 -16.96
CA SER A 302 -5.34 13.44 -17.81
C SER A 302 -6.59 12.60 -17.57
N LYS A 303 -7.75 13.04 -18.08
CA LYS A 303 -8.98 12.24 -18.04
C LYS A 303 -8.77 10.89 -18.72
N GLY A 304 -9.26 9.81 -18.11
CA GLY A 304 -9.11 8.45 -18.61
C GLY A 304 -7.82 7.75 -18.17
N ASP A 305 -6.86 8.45 -17.58
CA ASP A 305 -5.63 7.86 -17.03
C ASP A 305 -5.91 7.03 -15.77
N ILE A 306 -5.03 6.08 -15.48
CA ILE A 306 -5.15 5.21 -14.31
C ILE A 306 -4.42 5.84 -13.12
N VAL A 307 -5.18 6.05 -12.04
CA VAL A 307 -4.70 6.45 -10.71
C VAL A 307 -4.75 5.24 -9.80
N MET A 308 -3.67 4.96 -9.10
CA MET A 308 -3.58 3.81 -8.19
C MET A 308 -3.24 4.24 -6.77
N ASP A 309 -3.88 3.58 -5.79
CA ASP A 309 -3.58 3.71 -4.37
C ASP A 309 -3.67 2.32 -3.73
N PHE A 310 -2.54 1.80 -3.28
CA PHE A 310 -2.49 0.50 -2.64
C PHE A 310 -2.43 0.56 -1.10
N PHE A 311 -2.77 1.74 -0.54
CA PHE A 311 -3.09 1.97 0.87
C PHE A 311 -4.40 2.75 0.98
N GLY A 312 -5.47 2.21 0.44
CA GLY A 312 -6.74 2.88 0.12
C GLY A 312 -7.38 3.66 1.26
N GLY A 313 -7.26 3.18 2.50
CA GLY A 313 -7.76 3.84 3.70
C GLY A 313 -9.22 4.30 3.58
N SER A 314 -9.45 5.61 3.65
CA SER A 314 -10.80 6.17 3.49
C SER A 314 -11.32 6.20 2.06
N GLY A 315 -10.49 5.87 1.04
CA GLY A 315 -10.84 5.89 -0.38
C GLY A 315 -10.92 7.28 -1.00
N MET A 316 -10.26 8.26 -0.42
CA MET A 316 -10.28 9.61 -0.98
C MET A 316 -9.62 9.67 -2.36
N THR A 317 -8.61 8.84 -2.62
CA THR A 317 -7.95 8.73 -3.92
C THR A 317 -8.94 8.25 -4.99
N ALA A 318 -9.67 7.14 -4.74
CA ALA A 318 -10.72 6.66 -5.66
C ALA A 318 -11.80 7.71 -5.89
N PHE A 319 -12.26 8.36 -4.82
CA PHE A 319 -13.29 9.39 -4.88
C PHE A 319 -12.86 10.61 -5.71
N ALA A 320 -11.62 11.07 -5.55
CA ALA A 320 -11.09 12.18 -6.32
C ALA A 320 -10.87 11.79 -7.78
N ALA A 321 -10.29 10.63 -8.05
CA ALA A 321 -10.08 10.10 -9.39
C ALA A 321 -11.42 9.98 -10.15
N GLU A 322 -12.42 9.39 -9.53
CA GLU A 322 -13.78 9.25 -10.08
C GLU A 322 -14.40 10.61 -10.45
N LYS A 323 -14.38 11.57 -9.54
CA LYS A 323 -14.92 12.92 -9.79
C LYS A 323 -14.19 13.65 -10.91
N LEU A 324 -12.91 13.39 -11.08
CA LEU A 324 -12.06 14.00 -12.10
C LEU A 324 -12.07 13.23 -13.43
N GLY A 325 -12.82 12.15 -13.55
CA GLY A 325 -12.91 11.33 -14.76
C GLY A 325 -11.64 10.51 -15.04
N ARG A 326 -10.91 10.12 -14.00
CA ARG A 326 -9.79 9.19 -14.07
C ARG A 326 -10.27 7.78 -13.72
N LYS A 327 -9.62 6.79 -14.31
CA LYS A 327 -9.74 5.40 -13.88
C LYS A 327 -9.01 5.20 -12.57
N TRP A 328 -9.47 4.26 -11.74
CA TRP A 328 -8.80 4.04 -10.47
C TRP A 328 -8.69 2.55 -10.10
N ILE A 329 -7.61 2.24 -9.39
CA ILE A 329 -7.36 0.96 -8.76
C ILE A 329 -6.98 1.26 -7.31
N VAL A 330 -7.77 0.75 -6.37
CA VAL A 330 -7.52 0.96 -4.94
C VAL A 330 -7.49 -0.38 -4.23
N CYS A 331 -6.47 -0.59 -3.40
CA CYS A 331 -6.30 -1.80 -2.61
C CYS A 331 -6.19 -1.46 -1.13
N ASP A 332 -6.81 -2.28 -0.31
CA ASP A 332 -6.65 -2.22 1.14
C ASP A 332 -6.89 -3.61 1.76
N ILE A 333 -6.26 -3.86 2.91
CA ILE A 333 -6.46 -5.09 3.69
C ILE A 333 -7.55 -4.92 4.77
N GLY A 334 -8.00 -3.70 5.02
CA GLY A 334 -8.96 -3.37 6.06
C GLY A 334 -10.41 -3.49 5.58
N LYS A 335 -11.23 -4.30 6.25
CA LYS A 335 -12.68 -4.38 5.95
C LYS A 335 -13.37 -3.02 6.06
N LEU A 336 -13.02 -2.22 7.07
CA LEU A 336 -13.55 -0.86 7.24
C LEU A 336 -13.20 0.04 6.06
N SER A 337 -11.98 -0.06 5.54
CA SER A 337 -11.55 0.65 4.34
C SER A 337 -12.42 0.28 3.13
N ILE A 338 -12.52 -1.01 2.83
CA ILE A 338 -13.33 -1.53 1.70
C ILE A 338 -14.79 -1.06 1.82
N TYR A 339 -15.39 -1.18 3.02
CA TYR A 339 -16.73 -0.67 3.28
C TYR A 339 -16.86 0.83 3.00
N THR A 340 -15.93 1.62 3.52
CA THR A 340 -15.95 3.08 3.38
C THR A 340 -15.80 3.51 1.93
N ILE A 341 -14.85 2.90 1.19
CA ILE A 341 -14.59 3.18 -0.23
C ILE A 341 -15.83 2.84 -1.07
N GLN A 342 -16.33 1.61 -0.93
CA GLN A 342 -17.50 1.16 -1.69
C GLN A 342 -18.69 2.08 -1.47
N LYS A 343 -19.01 2.40 -0.20
CA LYS A 343 -20.12 3.28 0.15
C LYS A 343 -19.93 4.70 -0.37
N ARG A 344 -18.70 5.23 -0.31
CA ARG A 344 -18.36 6.56 -0.82
C ARG A 344 -18.61 6.66 -2.31
N ILE A 345 -18.13 5.70 -3.09
CA ILE A 345 -18.31 5.70 -4.55
C ILE A 345 -19.76 5.53 -4.93
N LEU A 346 -20.50 4.59 -4.34
CA LEU A 346 -21.93 4.37 -4.62
C LEU A 346 -22.82 5.59 -4.33
N ASN A 347 -22.39 6.48 -3.48
CA ASN A 347 -23.14 7.70 -3.14
C ASN A 347 -22.52 8.98 -3.71
N ILE A 348 -21.56 8.88 -4.63
CA ILE A 348 -20.76 10.01 -5.12
C ILE A 348 -21.61 11.16 -5.66
N LYS A 349 -22.74 10.87 -6.31
CA LYS A 349 -23.67 11.88 -6.84
C LYS A 349 -24.26 12.83 -5.79
N LYS A 350 -24.28 12.40 -4.52
CA LYS A 350 -24.76 13.20 -3.39
C LYS A 350 -23.67 14.14 -2.84
N SER A 351 -22.40 13.98 -3.27
CA SER A 351 -21.29 14.83 -2.87
C SER A 351 -21.40 16.24 -3.48
N ARG A 352 -20.52 17.14 -3.08
CA ARG A 352 -20.51 18.52 -3.60
C ARG A 352 -20.01 18.57 -5.05
N SER A 353 -20.51 19.51 -5.83
CA SER A 353 -19.99 19.79 -7.17
C SER A 353 -18.52 20.26 -7.11
N LEU A 354 -17.76 19.99 -8.16
CA LEU A 354 -16.37 20.47 -8.28
C LEU A 354 -16.31 21.99 -8.48
N THR A 355 -17.30 22.58 -9.16
CA THR A 355 -17.30 23.99 -9.53
C THR A 355 -18.16 24.86 -8.59
N ASN A 356 -19.13 24.26 -7.92
CA ASN A 356 -20.02 25.00 -7.01
C ASN A 356 -20.30 24.17 -5.75
N PRO A 357 -19.64 24.48 -4.61
CA PRO A 357 -19.80 23.74 -3.37
C PRO A 357 -21.24 23.68 -2.80
N ASN A 358 -22.11 24.59 -3.22
CA ASN A 358 -23.50 24.65 -2.79
C ASN A 358 -24.43 23.72 -3.62
N LYS A 359 -23.92 23.14 -4.69
CA LYS A 359 -24.65 22.18 -5.53
C LYS A 359 -24.12 20.76 -5.32
N LYS A 360 -24.98 19.77 -5.56
CA LYS A 360 -24.58 18.36 -5.60
C LYS A 360 -23.79 18.08 -6.88
N TYR A 361 -22.91 17.09 -6.82
CA TYR A 361 -22.15 16.61 -7.97
C TYR A 361 -23.09 16.09 -9.07
N GLY A 362 -24.13 15.34 -8.68
CA GLY A 362 -25.24 14.97 -9.56
C GLY A 362 -24.96 13.88 -10.59
N LYS A 363 -23.70 13.50 -10.81
CA LYS A 363 -23.30 12.42 -11.73
C LYS A 363 -23.21 11.11 -10.97
N ASP A 364 -23.62 10.03 -11.60
CA ASP A 364 -23.41 8.68 -11.09
C ASP A 364 -21.93 8.26 -11.26
N PHE A 365 -21.54 7.20 -10.60
CA PHE A 365 -20.19 6.63 -10.68
C PHE A 365 -20.02 5.80 -11.97
N GLU A 366 -18.80 5.73 -12.46
CA GLU A 366 -18.42 4.80 -13.52
C GLU A 366 -18.36 3.36 -12.98
N THR A 367 -18.54 2.38 -13.87
CA THR A 367 -18.57 0.97 -13.48
C THR A 367 -17.31 0.58 -12.70
N PHE A 368 -17.49 -0.03 -11.55
CA PHE A 368 -16.40 -0.61 -10.77
C PHE A 368 -16.75 -2.01 -10.26
N SER A 369 -15.73 -2.78 -9.96
CA SER A 369 -15.89 -4.11 -9.37
C SER A 369 -15.05 -4.24 -8.11
N THR A 370 -15.59 -5.03 -7.17
CA THR A 370 -14.82 -5.50 -6.02
C THR A 370 -14.11 -6.79 -6.38
N TYR A 371 -12.88 -6.90 -5.90
CA TYR A 371 -12.03 -8.06 -6.09
C TYR A 371 -11.43 -8.47 -4.75
N GLN A 372 -11.13 -9.76 -4.63
CA GLN A 372 -10.29 -10.29 -3.57
C GLN A 372 -9.13 -11.05 -4.18
N LEU A 373 -8.02 -11.14 -3.46
CA LEU A 373 -6.89 -11.94 -3.87
C LEU A 373 -7.14 -13.42 -3.51
N GLY A 374 -7.06 -14.30 -4.49
CA GLY A 374 -7.30 -15.73 -4.35
C GLY A 374 -8.60 -16.24 -4.98
N LEU A 375 -8.58 -17.49 -5.43
CA LEU A 375 -9.71 -18.20 -6.08
C LEU A 375 -10.48 -19.08 -5.09
N TYR A 376 -10.74 -18.61 -3.88
CA TYR A 376 -11.38 -19.40 -2.82
C TYR A 376 -12.33 -18.57 -1.97
N ASP A 377 -13.29 -19.24 -1.38
CA ASP A 377 -14.15 -18.73 -0.35
C ASP A 377 -13.53 -19.06 1.01
N LEU A 378 -13.07 -18.04 1.75
CA LEU A 378 -12.39 -18.28 3.02
C LEU A 378 -13.26 -19.06 4.02
N GLU A 379 -14.56 -18.76 4.11
CA GLU A 379 -15.44 -19.49 5.03
C GLU A 379 -15.58 -20.96 4.65
N LYS A 380 -15.75 -21.25 3.36
CA LYS A 380 -15.78 -22.64 2.86
C LYS A 380 -14.43 -23.32 3.08
N THR A 381 -13.33 -22.60 2.83
CA THR A 381 -11.97 -23.10 3.05
C THR A 381 -11.72 -23.45 4.53
N LEU A 382 -12.17 -22.62 5.45
CA LEU A 382 -12.03 -22.87 6.89
C LEU A 382 -12.96 -23.98 7.42
N LYS A 383 -13.98 -24.37 6.65
CA LYS A 383 -14.85 -25.53 6.93
C LYS A 383 -14.31 -26.85 6.38
N LEU A 384 -13.24 -26.82 5.56
CA LEU A 384 -12.58 -28.03 5.08
C LEU A 384 -12.03 -28.84 6.26
N ASP A 385 -11.97 -30.15 6.11
CA ASP A 385 -11.20 -30.95 7.04
C ASP A 385 -9.70 -30.57 6.97
N TRP A 386 -8.96 -30.88 8.02
CA TRP A 386 -7.57 -30.45 8.14
C TRP A 386 -6.66 -30.95 7.01
N LYS A 387 -6.94 -32.11 6.45
CA LYS A 387 -6.18 -32.71 5.34
C LYS A 387 -6.43 -31.95 4.04
N ASP A 388 -7.69 -31.65 3.74
CA ASP A 388 -8.08 -30.91 2.54
C ASP A 388 -7.65 -29.45 2.63
N TYR A 389 -7.70 -28.84 3.84
CA TYR A 389 -7.14 -27.51 4.06
C TYR A 389 -5.63 -27.46 3.80
N LYS A 390 -4.84 -28.44 4.29
CA LYS A 390 -3.41 -28.52 3.99
C LYS A 390 -3.14 -28.64 2.49
N ARG A 391 -3.92 -29.46 1.80
CA ARG A 391 -3.81 -29.62 0.34
C ARG A 391 -4.14 -28.31 -0.38
N PHE A 392 -5.25 -27.67 -0.03
CA PHE A 392 -5.66 -26.39 -0.60
C PHE A 392 -4.55 -25.32 -0.44
N VAL A 393 -4.01 -25.12 0.75
CA VAL A 393 -2.97 -24.10 0.96
C VAL A 393 -1.64 -24.47 0.32
N SER A 394 -1.33 -25.77 0.15
CA SER A 394 -0.13 -26.20 -0.55
C SER A 394 -0.20 -25.92 -2.05
N GLU A 395 -1.36 -26.07 -2.65
CA GLU A 395 -1.63 -25.70 -4.04
C GLU A 395 -1.63 -24.18 -4.22
N LEU A 396 -2.31 -23.44 -3.30
CA LEU A 396 -2.40 -21.99 -3.34
C LEU A 396 -1.02 -21.30 -3.27
N PHE A 397 -0.15 -21.77 -2.40
CA PHE A 397 1.16 -21.18 -2.17
C PHE A 397 2.31 -21.99 -2.80
N GLU A 398 2.00 -22.94 -3.65
CA GLU A 398 2.96 -23.74 -4.43
C GLU A 398 4.10 -24.34 -3.60
N PHE A 399 3.78 -25.16 -2.61
CA PHE A 399 4.76 -25.88 -1.81
C PHE A 399 4.42 -27.37 -1.71
N GLU A 400 5.46 -28.19 -1.52
CA GLU A 400 5.32 -29.63 -1.35
C GLU A 400 4.88 -29.95 0.09
N LEU A 401 3.80 -30.73 0.24
CA LEU A 401 3.40 -31.27 1.54
C LEU A 401 4.39 -32.36 1.97
N LYS A 402 5.14 -32.07 3.03
CA LYS A 402 6.12 -32.99 3.60
C LYS A 402 6.23 -32.74 5.11
N GLU A 403 5.61 -33.59 5.87
CA GLU A 403 5.67 -33.49 7.33
C GLU A 403 7.09 -33.74 7.85
N THR A 404 7.62 -32.81 8.60
CA THR A 404 8.96 -32.89 9.20
C THR A 404 8.89 -32.41 10.64
N LYS A 405 9.54 -33.09 11.57
CA LYS A 405 9.63 -32.67 12.97
C LYS A 405 11.02 -32.16 13.30
N ILE A 406 11.11 -30.97 13.87
CA ILE A 406 12.35 -30.37 14.36
C ILE A 406 12.14 -29.95 15.82
N SER A 407 12.92 -30.50 16.74
CA SER A 407 12.80 -30.21 18.19
C SER A 407 11.37 -30.34 18.73
N GLY A 408 10.61 -31.33 18.27
CA GLY A 408 9.22 -31.54 18.68
C GLY A 408 8.18 -30.69 17.95
N ILE A 409 8.59 -29.72 17.14
CA ILE A 409 7.70 -28.88 16.33
C ILE A 409 7.52 -29.51 14.96
N SER A 410 6.26 -29.68 14.56
CA SER A 410 5.90 -30.20 13.24
C SER A 410 5.83 -29.08 12.22
N PHE A 411 6.45 -29.30 11.06
CA PHE A 411 6.31 -28.52 9.83
C PHE A 411 5.51 -29.33 8.83
N ASP A 412 4.71 -28.67 8.02
CA ASP A 412 3.72 -29.31 7.14
C ASP A 412 4.22 -29.45 5.70
N GLY A 413 5.24 -28.69 5.30
CA GLY A 413 5.71 -28.72 3.93
C GLY A 413 7.10 -28.11 3.74
N ILE A 414 7.54 -28.12 2.47
CA ILE A 414 8.80 -27.51 2.01
C ILE A 414 8.52 -26.66 0.78
N LYS A 415 8.98 -25.40 0.82
CA LYS A 415 8.96 -24.44 -0.28
C LYS A 415 10.36 -23.95 -0.57
N LYS A 416 10.87 -24.19 -1.81
CA LYS A 416 12.23 -23.76 -2.21
C LYS A 416 13.29 -24.09 -1.14
N ASN A 417 13.29 -25.32 -0.64
CA ASN A 417 14.20 -25.85 0.41
C ASN A 417 14.04 -25.24 1.81
N HIS A 418 12.96 -24.52 2.07
CA HIS A 418 12.64 -23.95 3.38
C HIS A 418 11.38 -24.54 3.96
N TYR A 419 11.31 -24.65 5.27
CA TYR A 419 10.18 -25.25 5.97
C TYR A 419 8.95 -24.37 5.93
N VAL A 420 7.78 -25.01 5.76
CA VAL A 420 6.46 -24.38 5.79
C VAL A 420 5.69 -24.92 7.00
N LYS A 421 5.17 -24.02 7.82
CA LYS A 421 4.28 -24.32 8.93
C LYS A 421 2.89 -23.78 8.63
N ILE A 422 1.88 -24.62 8.67
CA ILE A 422 0.50 -24.21 8.51
C ILE A 422 -0.09 -23.97 9.91
N TRP A 423 -0.66 -22.78 10.10
CA TRP A 423 -1.35 -22.41 11.34
C TRP A 423 -2.66 -23.17 11.47
N ASP A 424 -2.78 -23.95 12.55
CA ASP A 424 -4.00 -24.72 12.85
C ASP A 424 -5.01 -23.79 13.54
N PHE A 425 -5.83 -23.12 12.75
CA PHE A 425 -6.86 -22.19 13.22
C PHE A 425 -7.96 -22.88 14.03
N ASN A 426 -8.17 -24.20 13.88
CA ASN A 426 -9.16 -24.95 14.65
C ASN A 426 -8.71 -25.16 16.09
N LYS A 427 -7.40 -25.37 16.30
CA LYS A 427 -6.81 -25.52 17.63
C LYS A 427 -6.54 -24.18 18.31
N ASN A 428 -6.33 -23.11 17.53
CA ASN A 428 -5.89 -21.81 17.99
C ASN A 428 -6.93 -20.73 17.68
N LYS A 429 -8.22 -20.99 17.93
CA LYS A 429 -9.33 -20.09 17.57
C LYS A 429 -9.20 -18.68 18.14
N ASP A 430 -8.70 -18.56 19.37
CA ASP A 430 -8.59 -17.29 20.10
C ASP A 430 -7.15 -16.74 20.13
N SER A 431 -6.24 -17.31 19.35
CA SER A 431 -4.83 -16.95 19.31
C SER A 431 -4.45 -16.35 17.96
N SER A 432 -3.39 -15.56 17.96
CA SER A 432 -2.80 -14.99 16.74
C SER A 432 -1.30 -15.30 16.66
N ILE A 433 -0.76 -15.18 15.45
CA ILE A 433 0.68 -15.21 15.23
C ILE A 433 1.19 -13.80 15.54
N ASP A 434 1.66 -13.64 16.76
CA ASP A 434 2.25 -12.42 17.29
C ASP A 434 3.76 -12.59 17.55
N GLU A 435 4.38 -11.57 18.12
CA GLU A 435 5.81 -11.59 18.43
C GLU A 435 6.17 -12.65 19.48
N ASP A 436 5.31 -12.87 20.47
CA ASP A 436 5.57 -13.83 21.53
C ASP A 436 5.49 -15.27 21.01
N TYR A 437 4.52 -15.56 20.15
CA TYR A 437 4.48 -16.84 19.41
C TYR A 437 5.74 -17.09 18.61
N LEU A 438 6.23 -16.09 17.87
CA LEU A 438 7.45 -16.25 17.07
C LEU A 438 8.70 -16.42 17.92
N LYS A 439 8.80 -15.75 19.06
CA LYS A 439 9.91 -15.92 20.01
C LYS A 439 9.91 -17.33 20.61
N GLU A 440 8.74 -17.84 20.96
CA GLU A 440 8.61 -19.21 21.47
C GLU A 440 8.96 -20.25 20.40
N LEU A 441 8.44 -20.07 19.19
CA LEU A 441 8.79 -20.91 18.04
C LEU A 441 10.32 -20.87 17.80
N HIS A 442 10.91 -19.68 17.77
CA HIS A 442 12.32 -19.49 17.54
C HIS A 442 13.20 -20.14 18.63
N LYS A 443 12.81 -20.03 19.90
CA LYS A 443 13.50 -20.64 21.03
C LYS A 443 13.65 -22.16 20.85
N ASN A 444 12.64 -22.80 20.27
CA ASN A 444 12.63 -24.24 20.09
C ASN A 444 13.40 -24.73 18.84
N ILE A 445 13.45 -23.91 17.78
CA ILE A 445 13.98 -24.35 16.46
C ILE A 445 15.13 -23.50 15.93
N GLY A 446 15.34 -22.28 16.44
CA GLY A 446 16.21 -21.27 15.81
C GLY A 446 17.66 -21.71 15.62
N SER A 447 18.22 -22.52 16.51
CA SER A 447 19.59 -23.04 16.38
C SER A 447 19.74 -24.16 15.32
N ARG A 448 18.66 -24.66 14.77
CA ARG A 448 18.64 -25.84 13.85
C ARG A 448 18.15 -25.52 12.45
N ILE A 449 17.73 -24.30 12.20
CA ILE A 449 17.20 -23.84 10.91
C ILE A 449 17.96 -22.59 10.50
N ASN A 450 18.38 -22.54 9.24
CA ASN A 450 19.04 -21.38 8.67
C ASN A 450 18.13 -20.74 7.60
N GLY A 451 18.17 -19.43 7.51
CA GLY A 451 17.57 -18.66 6.44
C GLY A 451 16.13 -18.27 6.71
N ARG A 452 15.14 -19.02 6.22
CA ARG A 452 13.74 -18.59 6.29
C ARG A 452 12.77 -19.73 6.62
N ILE A 453 11.63 -19.34 7.20
CA ILE A 453 10.49 -20.22 7.51
C ILE A 453 9.26 -19.54 6.94
N TYR A 454 8.38 -20.29 6.31
CA TYR A 454 7.08 -19.82 5.86
C TYR A 454 6.00 -20.23 6.85
N ILE A 455 5.13 -19.29 7.21
CA ILE A 455 3.97 -19.54 8.06
C ILE A 455 2.72 -19.20 7.25
N VAL A 456 1.90 -20.21 6.97
CA VAL A 456 0.62 -20.05 6.27
C VAL A 456 -0.48 -19.88 7.30
N ALA A 457 -1.22 -18.80 7.22
CA ALA A 457 -2.34 -18.53 8.13
C ALA A 457 -3.42 -17.65 7.50
N PRO A 458 -4.69 -17.71 7.97
CA PRO A 458 -5.68 -16.70 7.64
C PRO A 458 -5.18 -15.31 8.05
N SER A 459 -5.48 -14.29 7.26
CA SER A 459 -4.98 -12.92 7.49
C SER A 459 -5.33 -12.36 8.86
N ASN A 460 -6.46 -12.80 9.44
CA ASN A 460 -6.90 -12.40 10.80
C ASN A 460 -6.09 -13.01 11.95
N ASN A 461 -5.37 -14.07 11.67
CA ASN A 461 -4.56 -14.73 12.69
C ASN A 461 -3.09 -14.28 12.66
N VAL A 462 -2.78 -13.21 11.90
CA VAL A 462 -1.40 -12.66 11.78
C VAL A 462 -1.39 -11.22 12.24
N ASP A 463 -0.75 -10.95 13.37
CA ASP A 463 -0.67 -9.62 13.99
C ASP A 463 0.48 -8.74 13.44
N PHE A 464 1.06 -9.11 12.30
CA PHE A 464 2.13 -8.36 11.66
C PHE A 464 1.63 -7.62 10.42
N LEU A 465 2.00 -6.33 10.29
CA LEU A 465 1.84 -5.57 9.04
C LEU A 465 2.79 -6.06 7.96
N ASN A 466 4.02 -6.39 8.38
CA ASN A 466 5.06 -6.85 7.50
C ASN A 466 4.78 -8.24 6.96
N ASP A 467 5.43 -8.54 5.84
CA ASP A 467 5.36 -9.85 5.21
C ASP A 467 6.27 -10.87 5.89
N TYR A 468 7.21 -10.40 6.70
CA TYR A 468 8.07 -11.24 7.51
C TYR A 468 8.45 -10.57 8.83
N PHE A 469 8.90 -11.38 9.77
CA PHE A 469 9.54 -10.97 11.02
C PHE A 469 10.87 -11.69 11.14
N GLU A 470 11.92 -11.02 11.64
CA GLU A 470 13.25 -11.60 11.73
C GLU A 470 13.70 -11.72 13.18
N ILE A 471 14.23 -12.91 13.53
CA ILE A 471 14.84 -13.19 14.83
C ILE A 471 16.19 -13.88 14.58
N ASN A 472 17.29 -13.29 15.03
CA ASN A 472 18.64 -13.86 14.95
C ASN A 472 19.02 -14.39 13.56
N GLY A 473 18.70 -13.63 12.49
CA GLY A 473 19.03 -13.98 11.11
C GLY A 473 18.07 -14.98 10.46
N ILE A 474 17.05 -15.45 11.17
CA ILE A 474 15.98 -16.28 10.59
C ILE A 474 14.77 -15.43 10.30
N ARG A 475 14.26 -15.48 9.04
CA ARG A 475 13.07 -14.76 8.59
C ARG A 475 11.86 -15.65 8.62
N TYR A 476 10.82 -15.22 9.31
CA TYR A 476 9.49 -15.84 9.38
C TYR A 476 8.56 -15.12 8.42
N TYR A 477 8.33 -15.68 7.23
CA TYR A 477 7.45 -15.12 6.22
C TYR A 477 6.01 -15.53 6.42
N PHE A 478 5.08 -14.58 6.28
CA PHE A 478 3.65 -14.81 6.45
C PHE A 478 2.96 -14.93 5.10
N LEU A 479 2.54 -16.14 4.76
CA LEU A 479 1.71 -16.43 3.61
C LEU A 479 0.25 -16.30 4.05
N LYS A 480 -0.32 -15.10 3.86
CA LYS A 480 -1.63 -14.72 4.41
C LYS A 480 -2.76 -15.12 3.47
N ILE A 481 -3.75 -15.85 3.99
CA ILE A 481 -4.99 -16.16 3.27
C ILE A 481 -5.95 -14.98 3.46
N PRO A 482 -6.37 -14.28 2.39
CA PRO A 482 -7.21 -13.09 2.49
C PRO A 482 -8.63 -13.40 3.01
N TYR A 483 -9.31 -12.35 3.46
CA TYR A 483 -10.72 -12.42 3.84
C TYR A 483 -11.65 -12.26 2.65
N GLN A 484 -12.86 -12.77 2.85
CA GLN A 484 -13.97 -12.47 1.97
C GLN A 484 -14.41 -11.00 2.13
N VAL A 485 -14.67 -10.32 1.02
CA VAL A 485 -15.22 -8.96 1.04
C VAL A 485 -16.67 -9.00 1.50
N ILE A 486 -17.04 -8.15 2.44
CA ILE A 486 -18.41 -8.04 2.90
C ILE A 486 -19.27 -7.38 1.80
N LYS A 487 -20.31 -8.09 1.37
CA LYS A 487 -21.22 -7.63 0.34
C LYS A 487 -22.27 -6.68 0.93
N GLU A 488 -22.80 -5.81 0.09
CA GLU A 488 -23.95 -4.94 0.41
C GLU A 488 -23.78 -3.89 1.51
N LEU A 489 -22.57 -3.67 2.01
CA LEU A 489 -22.28 -2.66 3.04
C LEU A 489 -22.68 -1.23 2.64
N HIS A 490 -22.83 -0.98 1.33
CA HIS A 490 -23.27 0.32 0.80
C HIS A 490 -24.69 0.72 1.21
N LYS A 491 -25.52 -0.23 1.66
CA LYS A 491 -26.91 0.02 2.09
C LYS A 491 -27.01 0.75 3.43
N TYR A 492 -25.95 0.69 4.23
CA TYR A 492 -25.96 1.28 5.57
C TYR A 492 -25.45 2.73 5.59
N PRO A 493 -25.96 3.61 6.48
CA PRO A 493 -25.48 4.98 6.61
C PRO A 493 -24.02 5.02 7.10
N PHE A 494 -23.24 6.03 6.72
CA PHE A 494 -21.93 6.25 7.30
C PHE A 494 -22.06 6.52 8.80
N GLN A 495 -21.23 5.85 9.58
CA GLN A 495 -21.12 6.05 11.01
C GLN A 495 -19.68 6.41 11.35
N LYS A 496 -19.49 7.15 12.43
CA LYS A 496 -18.14 7.41 12.94
C LYS A 496 -17.59 6.11 13.52
N MET A 497 -16.56 5.58 12.89
CA MET A 497 -15.90 4.35 13.28
C MET A 497 -14.45 4.64 13.68
N GLU A 498 -13.91 3.85 14.58
CA GLU A 498 -12.48 3.88 14.89
C GLU A 498 -11.72 3.06 13.85
N GLN A 499 -10.52 3.52 13.49
CA GLN A 499 -9.62 2.75 12.63
C GLN A 499 -9.27 1.44 13.34
N SER A 500 -9.28 0.36 12.58
CA SER A 500 -8.83 -0.93 13.08
C SER A 500 -7.36 -0.88 13.46
N LYS A 501 -7.05 -1.31 14.67
CA LYS A 501 -5.70 -1.27 15.24
C LYS A 501 -4.96 -2.60 15.06
N SER A 502 -5.67 -3.63 14.63
CA SER A 502 -5.14 -4.95 14.33
C SER A 502 -6.03 -5.68 13.34
N ILE A 503 -5.53 -6.77 12.75
CA ILE A 503 -6.33 -7.66 11.90
C ILE A 503 -7.51 -8.23 12.68
N ASN A 504 -7.34 -8.57 13.96
CA ASN A 504 -8.43 -9.02 14.82
C ASN A 504 -9.50 -7.94 15.02
N SER A 505 -9.10 -6.67 15.16
CA SER A 505 -10.06 -5.54 15.23
C SER A 505 -10.85 -5.37 13.94
N VAL A 506 -10.23 -5.62 12.78
CA VAL A 506 -10.92 -5.61 11.46
C VAL A 506 -12.02 -6.66 11.42
N ASN A 507 -11.75 -7.85 11.96
CA ASN A 507 -12.73 -8.94 11.98
C ASN A 507 -13.89 -8.71 12.94
N ASN A 508 -13.61 -8.08 14.08
CA ASN A 508 -14.64 -7.77 15.08
C ASN A 508 -15.60 -6.66 14.62
N ILE A 509 -15.29 -5.96 13.54
CA ILE A 509 -16.20 -4.96 12.93
C ILE A 509 -17.53 -5.62 12.53
N ASP A 510 -17.50 -6.86 12.05
CA ASP A 510 -18.71 -7.58 11.67
C ASP A 510 -19.70 -7.72 12.84
N MET A 511 -19.18 -8.04 14.03
CA MET A 511 -20.01 -8.13 15.24
C MET A 511 -20.48 -6.76 15.74
N ALA A 512 -19.63 -5.73 15.59
CA ALA A 512 -19.95 -4.39 16.06
C ALA A 512 -21.01 -3.68 15.22
N ILE A 513 -21.15 -4.04 13.96
CA ILE A 513 -22.04 -3.37 12.98
C ILE A 513 -23.20 -4.29 12.54
N GLY A 514 -23.22 -5.54 13.00
CA GLY A 514 -24.29 -6.49 12.68
C GLY A 514 -24.33 -6.94 11.23
N PHE A 515 -23.17 -6.97 10.54
CA PHE A 515 -23.08 -7.46 9.18
C PHE A 515 -23.08 -8.98 9.10
N HIS A 516 -23.92 -9.52 8.23
CA HIS A 516 -23.87 -10.91 7.84
C HIS A 516 -23.13 -11.04 6.51
N PHE A 517 -22.25 -12.03 6.40
CA PHE A 517 -21.68 -12.40 5.11
C PHE A 517 -22.77 -13.00 4.23
N ILE A 518 -22.84 -12.54 3.00
CA ILE A 518 -23.69 -13.19 1.99
C ILE A 518 -22.85 -14.35 1.43
N GLU A 519 -23.41 -15.55 1.48
CA GLU A 519 -22.77 -16.72 0.87
C GLU A 519 -22.61 -16.49 -0.65
N GLN A 520 -21.49 -16.92 -1.19
CA GLN A 520 -21.35 -16.95 -2.65
C GLN A 520 -22.38 -17.91 -3.23
N PRO A 521 -22.98 -17.61 -4.39
CA PRO A 521 -23.85 -18.56 -5.07
C PRO A 521 -23.06 -19.82 -5.37
N ASP A 522 -23.66 -20.98 -5.15
CA ASP A 522 -23.10 -22.25 -5.57
C ASP A 522 -22.92 -22.22 -7.10
N VAL A 523 -21.68 -22.31 -7.53
CA VAL A 523 -21.35 -22.38 -8.95
C VAL A 523 -21.10 -23.84 -9.27
N GLU A 524 -22.06 -24.51 -9.91
CA GLU A 524 -21.82 -25.79 -10.56
C GLU A 524 -21.09 -25.51 -11.88
N SER A 525 -19.84 -25.91 -11.96
CA SER A 525 -19.07 -25.87 -13.21
C SER A 525 -19.12 -27.26 -13.86
N LYS A 526 -19.62 -27.33 -15.10
CA LYS A 526 -19.55 -28.54 -15.94
C LYS A 526 -18.46 -28.34 -16.98
N ILE A 527 -17.41 -29.17 -16.89
CA ILE A 527 -16.39 -29.19 -17.93
C ILE A 527 -16.94 -30.03 -19.07
N ILE A 528 -17.19 -29.43 -20.23
CA ILE A 528 -17.52 -30.14 -21.47
C ILE A 528 -16.23 -30.28 -22.26
N LEU A 529 -15.69 -31.48 -22.31
CA LEU A 529 -14.59 -31.82 -23.22
C LEU A 529 -15.21 -31.99 -24.61
N HIS A 530 -14.81 -31.15 -25.57
CA HIS A 530 -15.05 -31.36 -26.97
C HIS A 530 -13.90 -32.23 -27.50
N ASP A 531 -14.20 -33.46 -27.91
CA ASP A 531 -13.27 -34.26 -28.67
C ASP A 531 -12.97 -33.53 -29.99
N SER A 532 -11.68 -33.32 -30.26
CA SER A 532 -11.15 -32.72 -31.48
C SER A 532 -11.05 -33.71 -32.60
#